data_a50d04592ccce687c3e606d25cb11f43
#
_entry.id   a50d04592ccce687c3e606d25cb11f43
#
_cell.length_a   1.000
_cell.length_b   1.000
_cell.length_c   1.000
_cell.angle_alpha   90.00
_cell.angle_beta   90.00
_cell.angle_gamma   90.00
#
_symmetry.space_group_name_H-M   'P 1'
#
loop_
_entity.id
_entity.type
_entity.pdbx_description
1 polymer ?
#
loop_
_entity_poly.entity_id
_entity_poly.type
_entity_poly.pdbx_seq_one_letter_code
_entity_poly.pdbx_strand_id
1 'polypeptide(L)'
;MKLSRFIIITSILLGTTHNANSQNQLVTYPAPEGAELMNDFTIQVRETGKDWKPVDTYMVKVDEVRGTKHQVEKASMSYFDFSGEVEVSVTFNHGTIQTGRVRPLSYKITPSISGSTMTFKLDRPRNLSVEVNGDIFHNLHLFANPIDENKPKKIKDKNLIYFGPGIHTFPGDTLNVPSGKTVYVAGGAVVKGLIQVVNAQNVKVQGRGIVIPDRWAGLRIVNSKNVTIEGVISTQCPTGGSDSVTI
;
A
#
# COMPACT_ATOMS: atom_id res chain seq x y z
N MET A 1 -5.72 -79.42 13.78
CA MET A 1 -6.49 -78.20 13.49
C MET A 1 -5.76 -77.03 14.16
N LYS A 2 -4.98 -76.20 13.36
CA LYS A 2 -4.23 -75.06 13.90
C LYS A 2 -5.04 -73.81 13.61
N LEU A 3 -5.50 -73.11 14.67
CA LEU A 3 -6.13 -71.79 14.53
C LEU A 3 -5.03 -70.72 14.41
N SER A 4 -5.03 -70.02 13.24
CA SER A 4 -4.19 -68.88 13.01
C SER A 4 -4.90 -67.64 13.54
N ARG A 5 -4.28 -66.93 14.48
CA ARG A 5 -4.78 -65.66 15.02
C ARG A 5 -4.29 -64.49 14.10
N PHE A 6 -5.22 -63.81 13.44
CA PHE A 6 -4.95 -62.56 12.75
C PHE A 6 -4.96 -61.43 13.79
N ILE A 7 -3.83 -60.73 13.89
CA ILE A 7 -3.71 -59.49 14.65
C ILE A 7 -3.93 -58.34 13.65
N ILE A 8 -5.03 -57.59 13.82
CA ILE A 8 -5.30 -56.36 13.10
C ILE A 8 -4.63 -55.22 13.85
N ILE A 9 -3.58 -54.65 13.29
CA ILE A 9 -2.94 -53.43 13.80
C ILE A 9 -3.66 -52.23 13.19
N THR A 10 -4.50 -51.57 14.01
CA THR A 10 -5.16 -50.31 13.62
C THR A 10 -4.17 -49.15 13.85
N SER A 11 -3.57 -48.65 12.82
CA SER A 11 -2.70 -47.46 12.86
C SER A 11 -3.59 -46.22 13.02
N ILE A 12 -3.58 -45.62 14.21
CA ILE A 12 -4.19 -44.31 14.45
C ILE A 12 -3.23 -43.26 13.92
N LEU A 13 -3.54 -42.64 12.75
CA LEU A 13 -2.87 -41.43 12.28
C LEU A 13 -3.33 -40.26 13.16
N LEU A 14 -2.52 -39.86 14.13
CA LEU A 14 -2.69 -38.57 14.80
C LEU A 14 -2.29 -37.49 13.79
N GLY A 15 -3.28 -36.89 13.14
CA GLY A 15 -3.11 -35.68 12.35
C GLY A 15 -2.76 -34.51 13.29
N THR A 16 -1.49 -34.13 13.36
CA THR A 16 -1.08 -32.87 13.98
C THR A 16 -1.56 -31.73 13.11
N THR A 17 -2.68 -31.12 13.45
CA THR A 17 -3.07 -29.82 12.88
C THR A 17 -2.03 -28.80 13.33
N HIS A 18 -1.09 -28.48 12.45
CA HIS A 18 -0.25 -27.30 12.62
C HIS A 18 -1.16 -26.08 12.45
N ASN A 19 -1.66 -25.55 13.57
CA ASN A 19 -2.12 -24.18 13.61
C ASN A 19 -0.88 -23.32 13.32
N ALA A 20 -0.70 -22.93 12.07
CA ALA A 20 0.20 -21.83 11.72
C ALA A 20 -0.37 -20.58 12.40
N ASN A 21 0.07 -20.31 13.63
CA ASN A 21 -0.12 -19.01 14.26
C ASN A 21 0.61 -18.02 13.36
N SER A 22 -0.11 -17.44 12.41
CA SER A 22 0.35 -16.26 11.69
C SER A 22 0.59 -15.19 12.75
N GLN A 23 1.85 -14.99 13.11
CA GLN A 23 2.22 -13.99 14.08
C GLN A 23 1.74 -12.64 13.52
N ASN A 24 0.92 -11.94 14.29
CA ASN A 24 0.50 -10.59 13.92
C ASN A 24 1.75 -9.74 13.70
N GLN A 25 1.79 -9.02 12.60
CA GLN A 25 2.89 -8.11 12.25
C GLN A 25 2.30 -6.79 11.80
N LEU A 26 2.95 -5.71 12.19
CA LEU A 26 2.59 -4.36 11.79
C LEU A 26 3.85 -3.56 11.49
N VAL A 27 3.96 -3.08 10.25
CA VAL A 27 5.06 -2.27 9.75
C VAL A 27 4.52 -0.92 9.29
N THR A 28 5.02 0.16 9.87
CA THR A 28 4.77 1.53 9.41
C THR A 28 6.03 2.09 8.76
N TYR A 29 5.85 3.04 7.85
CA TYR A 29 6.91 3.63 7.05
C TYR A 29 6.91 5.13 7.26
N PRO A 30 7.83 5.68 8.08
CA PRO A 30 7.93 7.13 8.27
C PRO A 30 8.15 7.86 6.95
N ALA A 31 7.48 8.98 6.78
CA ALA A 31 7.69 9.84 5.63
C ALA A 31 9.10 10.44 5.66
N PRO A 32 9.79 10.52 4.51
CA PRO A 32 11.09 11.15 4.45
C PRO A 32 10.98 12.66 4.63
N GLU A 33 12.04 13.26 5.16
CA GLU A 33 12.15 14.72 5.25
C GLU A 33 11.93 15.37 3.88
N GLY A 34 11.11 16.41 3.82
CA GLY A 34 10.74 17.11 2.58
C GLY A 34 9.63 16.41 1.76
N ALA A 35 9.00 15.36 2.27
CA ALA A 35 7.78 14.83 1.67
C ALA A 35 6.60 15.81 1.85
N GLU A 36 5.71 15.87 0.87
CA GLU A 36 4.50 16.66 0.95
C GLU A 36 3.45 15.92 1.80
N LEU A 37 3.20 16.42 3.00
CA LEU A 37 2.24 15.85 3.94
C LEU A 37 0.93 16.65 3.94
N MET A 38 -0.16 15.96 4.33
CA MET A 38 -1.51 16.52 4.48
C MET A 38 -1.93 16.43 5.94
N ASN A 39 -2.59 17.48 6.42
CA ASN A 39 -3.00 17.56 7.83
C ASN A 39 -4.53 17.44 8.03
N ASP A 40 -5.25 16.89 7.07
CA ASP A 40 -6.70 16.70 7.23
C ASP A 40 -7.03 15.58 8.20
N PHE A 41 -6.14 14.58 8.28
CA PHE A 41 -6.31 13.42 9.14
C PHE A 41 -5.04 13.07 9.91
N THR A 42 -5.23 12.64 11.16
CA THR A 42 -4.20 11.97 11.95
C THR A 42 -4.51 10.49 12.03
N ILE A 43 -3.56 9.66 11.57
CA ILE A 43 -3.75 8.22 11.45
C ILE A 43 -2.86 7.48 12.45
N GLN A 44 -3.45 6.54 13.14
CA GLN A 44 -2.74 5.61 14.00
C GLN A 44 -3.24 4.18 13.74
N VAL A 45 -2.35 3.23 13.89
CA VAL A 45 -2.66 1.80 13.72
C VAL A 45 -2.00 0.99 14.83
N ARG A 46 -2.65 -0.08 15.25
CA ARG A 46 -2.06 -1.02 16.22
C ARG A 46 -2.48 -2.45 15.96
N GLU A 47 -1.66 -3.38 16.35
CA GLU A 47 -2.11 -4.73 16.63
C GLU A 47 -3.04 -4.70 17.84
N THR A 48 -4.10 -5.51 17.84
CA THR A 48 -5.07 -5.53 18.95
C THR A 48 -4.39 -5.68 20.31
N GLY A 49 -4.66 -4.74 21.21
CA GLY A 49 -4.09 -4.72 22.57
C GLY A 49 -2.63 -4.23 22.68
N LYS A 50 -2.04 -3.71 21.59
CA LYS A 50 -0.72 -3.07 21.61
C LYS A 50 -0.86 -1.54 21.57
N ASP A 51 0.29 -0.86 21.69
CA ASP A 51 0.36 0.60 21.57
C ASP A 51 0.07 1.08 20.16
N TRP A 52 -0.52 2.26 20.06
CA TRP A 52 -0.77 2.94 18.80
C TRP A 52 0.54 3.41 18.14
N LYS A 53 0.69 3.11 16.86
CA LYS A 53 1.79 3.59 16.02
C LYS A 53 1.27 4.64 15.05
N PRO A 54 1.94 5.78 14.90
CA PRO A 54 1.56 6.79 13.92
C PRO A 54 1.81 6.27 12.49
N VAL A 55 0.97 6.76 11.57
CA VAL A 55 1.13 6.55 10.13
C VAL A 55 1.05 7.90 9.47
N ASP A 56 2.10 8.28 8.75
CA ASP A 56 2.16 9.57 8.09
C ASP A 56 1.13 9.67 6.96
N THR A 57 0.61 10.89 6.78
CA THR A 57 -0.41 11.19 5.79
C THR A 57 0.17 12.09 4.72
N TYR A 58 0.32 11.53 3.52
CA TYR A 58 0.82 12.24 2.35
C TYR A 58 -0.29 13.03 1.66
N MET A 59 0.07 14.16 1.06
CA MET A 59 -0.79 14.87 0.14
C MET A 59 -0.77 14.18 -1.22
N VAL A 60 -1.95 13.88 -1.76
CA VAL A 60 -2.14 13.41 -3.12
C VAL A 60 -3.13 14.29 -3.85
N LYS A 61 -3.07 14.28 -5.17
CA LYS A 61 -4.01 15.00 -6.02
C LYS A 61 -5.05 14.04 -6.56
N VAL A 62 -6.29 14.48 -6.56
CA VAL A 62 -7.42 13.77 -7.16
C VAL A 62 -8.11 14.68 -8.16
N ASP A 63 -8.68 14.09 -9.20
CA ASP A 63 -9.44 14.86 -10.20
C ASP A 63 -10.93 14.81 -9.83
N GLU A 64 -11.46 15.96 -9.41
CA GLU A 64 -12.88 16.14 -9.22
C GLU A 64 -13.57 16.40 -10.56
N VAL A 65 -14.31 15.43 -11.03
CA VAL A 65 -15.05 15.52 -12.29
C VAL A 65 -16.51 15.85 -12.01
N ARG A 66 -16.97 17.04 -12.45
CA ARG A 66 -18.36 17.48 -12.39
C ARG A 66 -18.86 17.80 -13.81
N GLY A 67 -19.55 16.84 -14.40
CA GLY A 67 -19.95 16.93 -15.82
C GLY A 67 -18.71 16.97 -16.74
N THR A 68 -18.46 18.09 -17.42
CA THR A 68 -17.28 18.29 -18.27
C THR A 68 -16.17 19.11 -17.58
N LYS A 69 -16.39 19.52 -16.33
CA LYS A 69 -15.41 20.30 -15.59
C LYS A 69 -14.52 19.37 -14.78
N HIS A 70 -13.22 19.60 -14.87
CA HIS A 70 -12.19 18.94 -14.12
C HIS A 70 -11.55 19.95 -13.16
N GLN A 71 -11.43 19.56 -11.90
CA GLN A 71 -10.77 20.37 -10.89
C GLN A 71 -9.85 19.47 -10.07
N VAL A 72 -8.59 19.88 -9.96
CA VAL A 72 -7.62 19.14 -9.15
C VAL A 72 -7.81 19.51 -7.68
N GLU A 73 -8.20 18.52 -6.89
CA GLU A 73 -8.32 18.66 -5.44
C GLU A 73 -7.19 17.94 -4.72
N LYS A 74 -6.99 18.31 -3.46
CA LYS A 74 -6.00 17.64 -2.58
C LYS A 74 -6.71 16.66 -1.68
N ALA A 75 -6.19 15.45 -1.61
CA ALA A 75 -6.68 14.41 -0.72
C ALA A 75 -5.54 13.84 0.12
N SER A 76 -5.90 13.09 1.14
CA SER A 76 -4.97 12.45 2.06
C SER A 76 -4.70 11.01 1.66
N MET A 77 -3.47 10.53 1.84
CA MET A 77 -3.08 9.16 1.59
C MET A 77 -2.16 8.65 2.70
N SER A 78 -2.45 7.46 3.22
CA SER A 78 -1.60 6.78 4.20
C SER A 78 -1.44 5.31 3.84
N TYR A 79 -0.33 4.69 4.24
CA TYR A 79 -0.10 3.27 3.99
C TYR A 79 0.73 2.61 5.08
N PHE A 80 0.48 1.33 5.27
CA PHE A 80 1.22 0.44 6.18
C PHE A 80 1.04 -1.01 5.74
N ASP A 81 1.90 -1.90 6.23
CA ASP A 81 1.79 -3.34 6.00
C ASP A 81 1.41 -4.06 7.29
N PHE A 82 0.60 -5.11 7.16
CA PHE A 82 0.26 -5.95 8.31
C PHE A 82 -0.10 -7.39 7.93
N SER A 83 -0.07 -8.25 8.93
CA SER A 83 -0.69 -9.58 8.93
C SER A 83 -1.48 -9.79 10.21
N GLY A 84 -2.51 -10.64 10.16
CA GLY A 84 -3.43 -10.84 11.28
C GLY A 84 -4.49 -9.75 11.39
N GLU A 85 -4.79 -9.29 12.61
CA GLU A 85 -5.80 -8.25 12.87
C GLU A 85 -5.15 -6.96 13.38
N VAL A 86 -5.61 -5.82 12.88
CA VAL A 86 -5.20 -4.48 13.34
C VAL A 86 -6.42 -3.60 13.60
N GLU A 87 -6.24 -2.65 14.51
CA GLU A 87 -7.15 -1.56 14.75
C GLU A 87 -6.60 -0.28 14.11
N VAL A 88 -7.46 0.45 13.40
CA VAL A 88 -7.13 1.72 12.74
C VAL A 88 -7.91 2.82 13.44
N SER A 89 -7.22 3.92 13.76
CA SER A 89 -7.78 5.15 14.29
C SER A 89 -7.55 6.26 13.27
N VAL A 90 -8.62 6.94 12.88
CA VAL A 90 -8.62 8.07 11.95
C VAL A 90 -9.24 9.26 12.66
N THR A 91 -8.44 10.27 12.96
CA THR A 91 -8.91 11.53 13.53
C THR A 91 -9.00 12.58 12.43
N PHE A 92 -10.17 13.17 12.26
CA PHE A 92 -10.39 14.30 11.35
C PHE A 92 -10.02 15.59 12.06
N ASN A 93 -9.05 16.33 11.51
CA ASN A 93 -8.44 17.49 12.19
C ASN A 93 -9.22 18.81 12.00
N HIS A 94 -10.31 18.80 11.22
CA HIS A 94 -11.11 19.99 10.92
C HIS A 94 -12.49 19.99 11.58
N GLY A 95 -12.65 19.26 12.69
CA GLY A 95 -13.87 19.29 13.48
C GLY A 95 -14.44 17.90 13.81
N THR A 96 -15.72 17.84 14.13
CA THR A 96 -16.40 16.61 14.52
C THR A 96 -16.84 15.78 13.30
N ILE A 97 -16.83 14.48 13.48
CA ILE A 97 -17.35 13.53 12.49
C ILE A 97 -18.83 13.29 12.78
N GLN A 98 -19.71 13.81 11.90
CA GLN A 98 -21.16 13.56 11.96
C GLN A 98 -21.49 12.24 11.28
N THR A 99 -20.82 11.96 10.16
CA THR A 99 -20.95 10.71 9.42
C THR A 99 -19.59 10.24 8.93
N GLY A 100 -19.31 8.94 9.06
CA GLY A 100 -18.07 8.34 8.56
C GLY A 100 -18.39 7.08 7.77
N ARG A 101 -17.68 6.89 6.66
CA ARG A 101 -17.80 5.71 5.81
C ARG A 101 -16.45 5.16 5.43
N VAL A 102 -16.35 3.83 5.44
CA VAL A 102 -15.17 3.11 4.93
C VAL A 102 -15.60 2.37 3.66
N ARG A 103 -14.97 2.70 2.54
CA ARG A 103 -15.26 2.06 1.24
C ARG A 103 -14.14 1.11 0.81
N PRO A 104 -14.47 0.10 -0.01
CA PRO A 104 -15.79 -0.25 -0.59
C PRO A 104 -16.81 -0.72 0.46
N LEU A 105 -18.06 -0.34 0.32
CA LEU A 105 -19.12 -0.76 1.26
C LEU A 105 -19.33 -2.29 1.29
N SER A 106 -18.94 -2.99 0.23
CA SER A 106 -18.96 -4.46 0.15
C SER A 106 -18.09 -5.14 1.20
N TYR A 107 -17.10 -4.43 1.77
CA TYR A 107 -16.27 -4.95 2.86
C TYR A 107 -16.98 -4.95 4.21
N LYS A 108 -18.13 -4.27 4.30
CA LYS A 108 -18.96 -4.20 5.53
C LYS A 108 -18.21 -3.71 6.77
N ILE A 109 -17.23 -2.82 6.57
CA ILE A 109 -16.49 -2.21 7.66
C ILE A 109 -17.34 -1.06 8.23
N THR A 110 -17.79 -1.22 9.47
CA THR A 110 -18.56 -0.20 10.18
C THR A 110 -17.67 0.47 11.22
N PRO A 111 -17.32 1.75 11.05
CA PRO A 111 -16.51 2.46 12.04
C PRO A 111 -17.32 2.82 13.29
N SER A 112 -16.66 2.84 14.44
CA SER A 112 -17.15 3.48 15.65
C SER A 112 -16.67 4.93 15.67
N ILE A 113 -17.58 5.89 15.90
CA ILE A 113 -17.29 7.33 15.85
C ILE A 113 -17.42 7.92 17.26
N SER A 114 -16.41 8.71 17.66
CA SER A 114 -16.41 9.47 18.90
C SER A 114 -15.75 10.83 18.67
N GLY A 115 -16.55 11.89 18.69
CA GLY A 115 -16.08 13.26 18.44
C GLY A 115 -15.47 13.41 17.03
N SER A 116 -14.20 13.71 16.97
CA SER A 116 -13.43 13.84 15.71
C SER A 116 -12.74 12.56 15.26
N THR A 117 -12.92 11.45 15.99
CA THR A 117 -12.18 10.20 15.72
C THR A 117 -13.14 9.07 15.34
N MET A 118 -12.77 8.32 14.31
CA MET A 118 -13.38 7.04 13.99
C MET A 118 -12.37 5.90 14.13
N THR A 119 -12.83 4.75 14.61
CA THR A 119 -12.02 3.54 14.74
C THR A 119 -12.68 2.37 14.07
N PHE A 120 -11.90 1.50 13.45
CA PHE A 120 -12.37 0.25 12.85
C PHE A 120 -11.28 -0.81 12.85
N LYS A 121 -11.66 -2.06 12.60
CA LYS A 121 -10.75 -3.20 12.54
C LYS A 121 -10.57 -3.68 11.11
N LEU A 122 -9.37 -4.19 10.83
CA LEU A 122 -9.04 -4.91 9.61
C LEU A 122 -8.53 -6.31 9.97
N ASP A 123 -9.16 -7.31 9.37
CA ASP A 123 -8.82 -8.72 9.52
C ASP A 123 -7.91 -9.25 8.41
N ARG A 124 -7.67 -8.42 7.40
CA ARG A 124 -6.84 -8.71 6.22
C ARG A 124 -6.49 -7.44 5.47
N PRO A 125 -5.43 -7.46 4.64
CA PRO A 125 -5.05 -6.34 3.78
C PRO A 125 -6.17 -5.84 2.88
N ARG A 126 -6.30 -4.51 2.77
CA ARG A 126 -7.35 -3.83 1.99
C ARG A 126 -6.91 -2.44 1.55
N ASN A 127 -7.34 -2.04 0.36
CA ASN A 127 -7.27 -0.65 -0.09
C ASN A 127 -8.62 0.00 0.17
N LEU A 128 -8.60 1.12 0.90
CA LEU A 128 -9.79 1.75 1.44
C LEU A 128 -9.83 3.24 1.08
N SER A 129 -11.05 3.77 0.96
CA SER A 129 -11.33 5.20 1.02
C SER A 129 -12.14 5.47 2.30
N VAL A 130 -11.67 6.41 3.11
CA VAL A 130 -12.35 6.83 4.34
C VAL A 130 -12.94 8.22 4.10
N GLU A 131 -14.27 8.30 4.15
CA GLU A 131 -15.04 9.51 3.89
C GLU A 131 -15.60 10.06 5.20
N VAL A 132 -15.51 11.36 5.39
CA VAL A 132 -16.03 12.09 6.54
C VAL A 132 -17.04 13.12 6.09
N ASN A 133 -18.19 13.17 6.76
CA ASN A 133 -19.24 14.19 6.55
C ASN A 133 -19.75 14.29 5.11
N GLY A 134 -19.65 13.19 4.36
CA GLY A 134 -20.12 13.10 2.97
C GLY A 134 -19.16 13.68 1.93
N ASP A 135 -17.99 14.16 2.33
CA ASP A 135 -16.96 14.60 1.39
C ASP A 135 -16.27 13.38 0.77
N ILE A 136 -16.32 13.29 -0.55
CA ILE A 136 -15.75 12.19 -1.32
C ILE A 136 -14.43 12.57 -2.02
N PHE A 137 -14.07 13.85 -2.03
CA PHE A 137 -12.87 14.35 -2.69
C PHE A 137 -11.74 14.63 -1.70
N HIS A 138 -12.04 15.23 -0.53
CA HIS A 138 -11.07 15.43 0.54
C HIS A 138 -11.07 14.24 1.51
N ASN A 139 -11.04 13.05 0.96
CA ASN A 139 -11.07 11.79 1.71
C ASN A 139 -9.66 11.29 2.04
N LEU A 140 -9.61 10.21 2.83
CA LEU A 140 -8.37 9.50 3.10
C LEU A 140 -8.30 8.23 2.25
N HIS A 141 -7.29 8.12 1.38
CA HIS A 141 -6.90 6.87 0.74
C HIS A 141 -6.00 6.09 1.69
N LEU A 142 -6.47 4.94 2.18
CA LEU A 142 -5.74 4.11 3.12
C LEU A 142 -5.36 2.77 2.49
N PHE A 143 -4.05 2.57 2.27
CA PHE A 143 -3.51 1.33 1.74
C PHE A 143 -2.96 0.47 2.87
N ALA A 144 -3.77 -0.46 3.34
CA ALA A 144 -3.39 -1.45 4.34
C ALA A 144 -2.96 -2.73 3.61
N ASN A 145 -1.66 -2.86 3.38
CA ASN A 145 -1.07 -3.88 2.51
C ASN A 145 -0.71 -5.15 3.28
N PRO A 146 -0.51 -6.29 2.58
CA PRO A 146 0.16 -7.44 3.17
C PRO A 146 1.63 -7.12 3.48
N ILE A 147 2.24 -7.87 4.38
CA ILE A 147 3.69 -7.77 4.64
C ILE A 147 4.45 -7.95 3.32
N ASP A 148 5.44 -7.08 3.08
CA ASP A 148 6.25 -7.13 1.87
C ASP A 148 7.24 -8.29 1.89
N GLU A 149 6.91 -9.36 1.17
CA GLU A 149 7.75 -10.53 0.99
C GLU A 149 8.84 -10.32 -0.08
N ASN A 150 8.72 -9.28 -0.90
CA ASN A 150 9.65 -8.97 -1.99
C ASN A 150 10.87 -8.13 -1.53
N LYS A 151 10.95 -7.77 -0.25
CA LYS A 151 12.05 -6.98 0.29
C LYS A 151 13.39 -7.65 0.01
N PRO A 152 14.34 -6.97 -0.69
CA PRO A 152 15.61 -7.55 -1.05
C PRO A 152 16.43 -7.95 0.17
N LYS A 153 16.91 -9.19 0.20
CA LYS A 153 17.84 -9.68 1.24
C LYS A 153 19.24 -9.10 1.10
N LYS A 154 19.63 -8.71 -0.12
CA LYS A 154 20.93 -8.09 -0.44
C LYS A 154 20.69 -6.85 -1.28
N ILE A 155 21.09 -5.69 -0.75
CA ILE A 155 20.95 -4.40 -1.46
C ILE A 155 22.02 -4.24 -2.55
N LYS A 156 23.19 -4.85 -2.37
CA LYS A 156 24.29 -4.83 -3.35
C LYS A 156 24.16 -6.01 -4.32
N ASP A 157 23.16 -5.96 -5.21
CA ASP A 157 23.00 -6.90 -6.32
C ASP A 157 23.10 -6.11 -7.64
N LYS A 158 23.89 -6.62 -8.59
CA LYS A 158 24.07 -5.97 -9.90
C LYS A 158 22.76 -5.83 -10.71
N ASN A 159 21.77 -6.67 -10.43
CA ASN A 159 20.48 -6.65 -11.09
C ASN A 159 19.41 -5.85 -10.32
N LEU A 160 19.75 -5.30 -9.16
CA LEU A 160 18.86 -4.52 -8.32
C LEU A 160 19.17 -3.02 -8.44
N ILE A 161 18.15 -2.23 -8.71
CA ILE A 161 18.14 -0.77 -8.55
C ILE A 161 17.32 -0.51 -7.29
N TYR A 162 18.00 -0.08 -6.22
CA TYR A 162 17.39 0.05 -4.90
C TYR A 162 17.25 1.50 -4.48
N PHE A 163 16.02 1.91 -4.16
CA PHE A 163 15.70 3.19 -3.54
C PHE A 163 15.32 2.95 -2.08
N GLY A 164 16.21 3.29 -1.16
CA GLY A 164 15.97 3.24 0.28
C GLY A 164 15.03 4.37 0.74
N PRO A 165 14.65 4.41 2.05
CA PRO A 165 13.90 5.53 2.60
C PRO A 165 14.59 6.86 2.28
N GLY A 166 13.81 7.87 1.88
CA GLY A 166 14.32 9.18 1.44
C GLY A 166 13.67 9.66 0.14
N ILE A 167 14.01 10.87 -0.28
CA ILE A 167 13.57 11.44 -1.57
C ILE A 167 14.63 11.18 -2.63
N HIS A 168 14.21 10.64 -3.77
CA HIS A 168 15.08 10.30 -4.90
C HIS A 168 14.60 10.99 -6.17
N THR A 169 15.55 11.51 -6.94
CA THR A 169 15.34 12.10 -8.26
C THR A 169 16.27 11.47 -9.28
N PHE A 170 15.98 11.63 -10.57
CA PHE A 170 16.82 11.12 -11.67
C PHE A 170 17.34 12.26 -12.53
N PRO A 171 18.52 12.13 -13.12
CA PRO A 171 18.93 13.03 -14.21
C PRO A 171 17.93 12.97 -15.36
N GLY A 172 17.37 14.14 -15.74
CA GLY A 172 16.33 14.22 -16.78
C GLY A 172 14.99 13.59 -16.39
N ASP A 173 14.72 13.46 -15.09
CA ASP A 173 13.45 13.00 -14.50
C ASP A 173 12.96 11.61 -14.98
N THR A 174 13.86 10.81 -15.57
CA THR A 174 13.51 9.50 -16.11
C THR A 174 14.54 8.43 -15.79
N LEU A 175 14.09 7.33 -15.17
CA LEU A 175 14.85 6.11 -15.00
C LEU A 175 14.48 5.11 -16.11
N ASN A 176 15.39 4.86 -17.05
CA ASN A 176 15.23 3.79 -18.03
C ASN A 176 15.68 2.47 -17.41
N VAL A 177 14.78 1.50 -17.31
CA VAL A 177 15.06 0.20 -16.69
C VAL A 177 15.39 -0.84 -17.75
N PRO A 178 16.65 -1.33 -17.81
CA PRO A 178 17.03 -2.37 -18.77
C PRO A 178 16.43 -3.74 -18.45
N SER A 179 16.46 -4.65 -19.45
CA SER A 179 16.06 -6.03 -19.28
C SER A 179 16.78 -6.73 -18.12
N GLY A 180 16.07 -7.60 -17.42
CA GLY A 180 16.59 -8.42 -16.32
C GLY A 180 16.80 -7.66 -15.00
N LYS A 181 16.38 -6.39 -14.90
CA LYS A 181 16.51 -5.60 -13.67
C LYS A 181 15.29 -5.67 -12.80
N THR A 182 15.53 -5.55 -11.51
CA THR A 182 14.52 -5.29 -10.49
C THR A 182 14.73 -3.88 -9.93
N VAL A 183 13.70 -3.05 -10.01
CA VAL A 183 13.63 -1.79 -9.28
C VAL A 183 12.87 -2.07 -7.99
N TYR A 184 13.47 -1.74 -6.85
CA TYR A 184 12.81 -1.87 -5.56
C TYR A 184 12.75 -0.50 -4.88
N VAL A 185 11.53 -0.02 -4.67
CA VAL A 185 11.25 1.24 -3.97
C VAL A 185 10.80 0.91 -2.56
N ALA A 186 11.68 1.10 -1.58
CA ALA A 186 11.41 0.73 -0.19
C ALA A 186 10.29 1.57 0.42
N GLY A 187 9.61 1.03 1.44
CA GLY A 187 8.69 1.85 2.25
C GLY A 187 9.43 3.04 2.87
N GLY A 188 8.79 4.23 2.86
CA GLY A 188 9.44 5.49 3.23
C GLY A 188 10.32 6.11 2.14
N ALA A 189 10.43 5.50 0.96
CA ALA A 189 11.04 6.11 -0.21
C ALA A 189 10.01 6.88 -1.04
N VAL A 190 10.39 8.05 -1.52
CA VAL A 190 9.64 8.86 -2.49
C VAL A 190 10.53 9.08 -3.71
N VAL A 191 10.14 8.53 -4.81
CA VAL A 191 10.83 8.66 -6.11
C VAL A 191 10.08 9.70 -6.94
N LYS A 192 10.75 10.81 -7.28
CA LYS A 192 10.19 11.86 -8.14
C LYS A 192 10.68 11.66 -9.57
N GLY A 193 9.74 11.45 -10.51
CA GLY A 193 10.02 11.24 -11.92
C GLY A 193 9.38 10.00 -12.52
N LEU A 194 9.81 9.61 -13.70
CA LEU A 194 9.29 8.50 -14.49
C LEU A 194 10.19 7.26 -14.38
N ILE A 195 9.65 6.13 -13.97
CA ILE A 195 10.28 4.82 -14.12
C ILE A 195 9.78 4.20 -15.43
N GLN A 196 10.65 4.00 -16.39
CA GLN A 196 10.31 3.63 -17.76
C GLN A 196 10.92 2.28 -18.15
N VAL A 197 10.08 1.38 -18.67
CA VAL A 197 10.47 0.07 -19.21
C VAL A 197 10.09 0.04 -20.67
N VAL A 198 11.07 0.19 -21.58
CA VAL A 198 10.86 0.28 -23.03
C VAL A 198 11.75 -0.74 -23.74
N ASN A 199 11.16 -1.54 -24.66
CA ASN A 199 11.86 -2.58 -25.42
C ASN A 199 12.67 -3.54 -24.50
N ALA A 200 12.14 -3.84 -23.31
CA ALA A 200 12.82 -4.65 -22.29
C ALA A 200 12.03 -5.90 -21.93
N GLN A 201 12.70 -6.83 -21.26
CA GLN A 201 12.08 -8.07 -20.80
C GLN A 201 12.59 -8.49 -19.42
N ASN A 202 11.75 -9.26 -18.69
CA ASN A 202 12.07 -9.77 -17.37
C ASN A 202 12.41 -8.64 -16.38
N VAL A 203 11.56 -7.62 -16.31
CA VAL A 203 11.73 -6.47 -15.43
C VAL A 203 10.72 -6.55 -14.28
N LYS A 204 11.16 -6.19 -13.09
CA LYS A 204 10.28 -6.04 -11.92
C LYS A 204 10.39 -4.64 -11.36
N VAL A 205 9.25 -4.04 -11.00
CA VAL A 205 9.18 -2.80 -10.21
C VAL A 205 8.36 -3.12 -8.96
N GLN A 206 9.01 -3.16 -7.82
CA GLN A 206 8.42 -3.71 -6.59
C GLN A 206 8.71 -2.82 -5.38
N GLY A 207 7.98 -3.02 -4.28
CA GLY A 207 8.23 -2.37 -2.99
C GLY A 207 7.00 -1.76 -2.36
N ARG A 208 7.21 -0.77 -1.49
CA ARG A 208 6.16 -0.05 -0.74
C ARG A 208 6.30 1.47 -0.82
N GLY A 209 7.28 1.94 -1.58
CA GLY A 209 7.50 3.38 -1.73
C GLY A 209 6.56 4.04 -2.72
N ILE A 210 6.66 5.36 -2.80
CA ILE A 210 5.80 6.22 -3.59
C ILE A 210 6.56 6.69 -4.82
N VAL A 211 5.94 6.61 -5.99
CA VAL A 211 6.43 7.21 -7.25
C VAL A 211 5.55 8.41 -7.57
N ILE A 212 6.12 9.59 -7.56
CA ILE A 212 5.44 10.85 -7.88
C ILE A 212 5.88 11.27 -9.28
N PRO A 213 4.99 11.24 -10.29
CA PRO A 213 5.34 11.65 -11.63
C PRO A 213 5.60 13.16 -11.70
N ASP A 214 6.61 13.55 -12.49
CA ASP A 214 6.86 14.96 -12.78
C ASP A 214 5.90 15.50 -13.85
N ARG A 215 5.57 14.70 -14.86
CA ARG A 215 4.77 15.14 -16.02
C ARG A 215 3.57 14.24 -16.33
N TRP A 216 3.79 13.07 -16.92
CA TRP A 216 2.74 12.25 -17.52
C TRP A 216 2.32 11.06 -16.67
N ALA A 217 3.30 10.25 -16.28
CA ALA A 217 3.07 9.03 -15.54
C ALA A 217 4.27 8.74 -14.62
N GLY A 218 4.03 8.07 -13.49
CA GLY A 218 5.10 7.56 -12.63
C GLY A 218 5.73 6.28 -13.18
N LEU A 219 4.95 5.48 -13.89
CA LEU A 219 5.37 4.20 -14.49
C LEU A 219 4.94 4.15 -15.96
N ARG A 220 5.85 3.76 -16.85
CA ARG A 220 5.58 3.61 -18.27
C ARG A 220 6.18 2.31 -18.80
N ILE A 221 5.36 1.48 -19.48
CA ILE A 221 5.80 0.23 -20.08
C ILE A 221 5.41 0.24 -21.55
N VAL A 222 6.39 0.03 -22.43
CA VAL A 222 6.18 0.04 -23.90
C VAL A 222 6.99 -1.07 -24.55
N ASN A 223 6.37 -1.85 -25.45
CA ASN A 223 7.01 -2.91 -26.23
C ASN A 223 7.85 -3.87 -25.38
N SER A 224 7.36 -4.26 -24.22
CA SER A 224 8.11 -5.04 -23.24
C SER A 224 7.42 -6.34 -22.90
N LYS A 225 8.18 -7.35 -22.41
CA LYS A 225 7.67 -8.68 -22.08
C LYS A 225 8.04 -9.06 -20.64
N ASN A 226 7.14 -9.81 -19.97
CA ASN A 226 7.38 -10.32 -18.62
C ASN A 226 7.79 -9.18 -17.66
N VAL A 227 6.93 -8.17 -17.55
CA VAL A 227 7.09 -7.04 -16.62
C VAL A 227 6.12 -7.21 -15.46
N THR A 228 6.64 -7.15 -14.25
CA THR A 228 5.84 -7.19 -13.01
C THR A 228 5.91 -5.83 -12.32
N ILE A 229 4.76 -5.28 -11.95
CA ILE A 229 4.66 -4.12 -11.06
C ILE A 229 3.87 -4.53 -9.83
N GLU A 230 4.44 -4.37 -8.65
CA GLU A 230 3.81 -4.85 -7.43
C GLU A 230 4.16 -3.98 -6.21
N GLY A 231 3.14 -3.54 -5.50
CA GLY A 231 3.23 -2.93 -4.17
C GLY A 231 3.65 -1.46 -4.13
N VAL A 232 4.23 -0.91 -5.21
CA VAL A 232 4.56 0.52 -5.29
C VAL A 232 3.28 1.35 -5.42
N ILE A 233 3.30 2.54 -4.85
CA ILE A 233 2.21 3.51 -4.95
C ILE A 233 2.61 4.53 -6.02
N SER A 234 1.87 4.59 -7.13
CA SER A 234 2.04 5.65 -8.13
C SER A 234 0.94 6.68 -7.95
N THR A 235 1.31 7.92 -7.68
CA THR A 235 0.36 9.01 -7.50
C THR A 235 0.00 9.66 -8.82
N GLN A 236 -1.05 10.48 -8.82
CA GLN A 236 -1.46 11.22 -10.00
C GLN A 236 -0.44 12.29 -10.40
N CYS A 237 -0.37 12.57 -11.70
CA CYS A 237 0.43 13.65 -12.24
C CYS A 237 -0.08 15.03 -11.74
N PRO A 238 0.83 16.00 -11.52
CA PRO A 238 0.48 17.35 -11.06
C PRO A 238 -0.51 18.11 -11.93
N THR A 239 -0.62 17.78 -13.22
CA THR A 239 -1.42 18.52 -14.19
C THR A 239 -2.84 18.03 -14.39
N GLY A 240 -3.26 16.99 -13.65
CA GLY A 240 -4.59 16.37 -13.82
C GLY A 240 -4.76 15.63 -15.16
N GLY A 241 -5.63 14.63 -15.20
CA GLY A 241 -6.03 13.96 -16.44
C GLY A 241 -4.98 13.06 -17.10
N SER A 242 -3.91 12.69 -16.41
CA SER A 242 -2.94 11.71 -16.89
C SER A 242 -2.92 10.46 -16.05
N ASP A 243 -2.65 9.33 -16.67
CA ASP A 243 -2.54 8.05 -15.99
C ASP A 243 -1.31 8.00 -15.09
N SER A 244 -1.46 7.42 -13.91
CA SER A 244 -0.31 7.13 -13.05
C SER A 244 0.54 5.98 -13.57
N VAL A 245 -0.03 5.13 -14.42
CA VAL A 245 0.62 4.02 -15.10
C VAL A 245 0.17 3.99 -16.55
N THR A 246 1.11 3.94 -17.49
CA THR A 246 0.84 3.76 -18.93
C THR A 246 1.45 2.42 -19.39
N ILE A 247 0.67 1.59 -20.05
CA ILE A 247 1.07 0.25 -20.55
C ILE A 247 1.06 0.24 -22.06
#